data_ce88df7da0e8ce24d2a02c1fb14733d9
#
_entry.id   ce88df7da0e8ce24d2a02c1fb14733d9
#
_cell.length_a   1.000
_cell.length_b   1.000
_cell.length_c   1.000
_cell.angle_alpha   90.00
_cell.angle_beta   90.00
_cell.angle_gamma   90.00
#
_symmetry.space_group_name_H-M   'P 1'
#
loop_
_entity.id
_entity.type
_entity.pdbx_description
1 polymer ?
#
loop_
_entity_poly.entity_id
_entity_poly.type
_entity_poly.pdbx_seq_one_letter_code
_entity_poly.pdbx_strand_id
1 'polypeptide(L)'
;DGEAVASRATDNDALMRLADYLEQETDDTYLKVYRLGDDFWDNDAYCVTSDPERVRRAMESGGNAWLKGEEAPCRPVVDDAPVYKANIWSARSREELAELRERVAAEVPELSLVFPNNRVRLFDVLPTGWDKGCAALELARALGLTPDEVAVFGDSDNDLPMIDAVPNSVAVANANEAVTAAARWHIGAAADDAVAGALHQIAACAATGEMPSFMRQMDATGFDVTNV
;
A
#
# COMPACT_ATOMS: atom_id res chain seq x y z
N ASP A 1 0.57 19.02 -12.30
CA ASP A 1 0.38 20.40 -11.82
C ASP A 1 0.56 20.50 -10.28
N GLY A 2 0.67 19.39 -9.56
CA GLY A 2 0.85 19.38 -8.10
C GLY A 2 -0.43 19.68 -7.28
N GLU A 3 -1.57 19.85 -7.93
CA GLU A 3 -2.85 20.04 -7.24
C GLU A 3 -3.37 18.69 -6.71
N ALA A 4 -3.73 18.66 -5.42
CA ALA A 4 -4.29 17.46 -4.79
C ALA A 4 -5.71 17.22 -5.32
N VAL A 5 -5.93 16.06 -5.92
CA VAL A 5 -7.26 15.63 -6.42
C VAL A 5 -8.14 15.17 -5.26
N ALA A 6 -7.55 14.42 -4.32
CA ALA A 6 -8.18 13.99 -3.08
C ALA A 6 -7.09 13.79 -2.02
N SER A 7 -7.44 13.93 -0.75
CA SER A 7 -6.54 13.63 0.36
C SER A 7 -7.31 13.04 1.54
N ARG A 8 -6.69 12.10 2.24
CA ARG A 8 -7.21 11.50 3.47
C ARG A 8 -6.10 11.40 4.49
N ALA A 9 -6.06 12.34 5.44
CA ALA A 9 -5.13 12.30 6.55
C ALA A 9 -5.58 11.24 7.58
N THR A 10 -4.61 10.68 8.27
CA THR A 10 -4.84 9.84 9.44
C THR A 10 -5.19 10.74 10.64
N ASP A 11 -5.95 10.20 11.58
CA ASP A 11 -6.24 10.88 12.85
C ASP A 11 -4.98 10.91 13.72
N ASN A 12 -4.46 12.09 14.04
CA ASN A 12 -3.23 12.26 14.81
C ASN A 12 -3.40 11.80 16.28
N ASP A 13 -4.59 11.94 16.86
CA ASP A 13 -4.87 11.41 18.21
C ASP A 13 -4.88 9.88 18.21
N ALA A 14 -5.41 9.26 17.16
CA ALA A 14 -5.34 7.81 16.99
C ALA A 14 -3.90 7.32 16.80
N LEU A 15 -3.06 8.05 16.05
CA LEU A 15 -1.63 7.75 15.91
C LEU A 15 -0.89 7.87 17.25
N MET A 16 -1.24 8.84 18.08
CA MET A 16 -0.68 8.95 19.43
C MET A 16 -1.08 7.77 20.32
N ARG A 17 -2.36 7.40 20.36
CA ARG A 17 -2.80 6.20 21.09
C ARG A 17 -2.10 4.95 20.61
N LEU A 18 -1.89 4.82 19.29
CA LEU A 18 -1.13 3.71 18.73
C LEU A 18 0.32 3.72 19.19
N ALA A 19 1.00 4.86 19.18
CA ALA A 19 2.39 4.97 19.67
C ALA A 19 2.50 4.59 21.15
N ASP A 20 1.62 5.12 22.00
CA ASP A 20 1.56 4.81 23.42
C ASP A 20 1.30 3.33 23.68
N TYR A 21 0.38 2.72 22.92
CA TYR A 21 0.10 1.29 22.98
C TYR A 21 1.32 0.43 22.61
N LEU A 22 2.00 0.79 21.51
CA LEU A 22 3.22 0.09 21.10
C LEU A 22 4.34 0.22 22.15
N GLU A 23 4.47 1.36 22.80
CA GLU A 23 5.46 1.56 23.88
C GLU A 23 5.17 0.72 25.12
N GLN A 24 3.91 0.47 25.44
CA GLN A 24 3.50 -0.35 26.58
C GLN A 24 3.62 -1.85 26.30
N GLU A 25 3.29 -2.29 25.09
CA GLU A 25 3.14 -3.71 24.76
C GLU A 25 4.38 -4.33 24.11
N THR A 26 5.36 -3.50 23.72
CA THR A 26 6.54 -3.99 22.97
C THR A 26 7.80 -3.21 23.34
N ASP A 27 8.98 -3.84 23.19
CA ASP A 27 10.29 -3.20 23.40
C ASP A 27 11.04 -2.91 22.09
N ASP A 28 10.53 -3.42 20.96
CA ASP A 28 11.22 -3.52 19.69
C ASP A 28 10.37 -3.08 18.49
N THR A 29 9.30 -2.35 18.78
CA THR A 29 8.34 -1.87 17.77
C THR A 29 8.09 -0.38 17.98
N TYR A 30 8.04 0.37 16.89
CA TYR A 30 7.80 1.81 16.94
C TYR A 30 6.97 2.28 15.75
N LEU A 31 6.29 3.42 15.94
CA LEU A 31 5.57 4.13 14.89
C LEU A 31 6.52 5.13 14.22
N LYS A 32 6.55 5.12 12.89
CA LYS A 32 7.18 6.15 12.06
C LYS A 32 6.12 6.87 11.24
N VAL A 33 6.08 8.18 11.31
CA VAL A 33 5.17 9.02 10.53
C VAL A 33 5.93 9.76 9.44
N TYR A 34 5.23 10.03 8.35
CA TYR A 34 5.76 10.73 7.19
C TYR A 34 4.84 11.91 6.89
N ARG A 35 5.43 13.08 6.81
CA ARG A 35 4.73 14.31 6.46
C ARG A 35 5.10 14.70 5.06
N LEU A 36 4.15 15.27 4.34
CA LEU A 36 4.46 15.95 3.09
C LEU A 36 5.25 17.22 3.44
N GLY A 37 6.47 17.34 2.91
CA GLY A 37 7.21 18.59 2.90
C GLY A 37 6.63 19.56 1.88
N ASP A 38 7.26 20.73 1.75
CA ASP A 38 6.88 21.76 0.77
C ASP A 38 7.06 21.26 -0.68
N ASP A 39 7.87 20.24 -0.89
CA ASP A 39 8.04 19.53 -2.15
C ASP A 39 7.59 18.09 -2.00
N PHE A 40 6.96 17.51 -3.04
CA PHE A 40 6.49 16.12 -3.08
C PHE A 40 7.59 15.09 -2.70
N TRP A 41 8.84 15.41 -2.95
CA TRP A 41 10.02 14.58 -2.67
C TRP A 41 10.65 14.85 -1.30
N ASP A 42 10.27 15.92 -0.62
CA ASP A 42 10.76 16.28 0.71
C ASP A 42 9.83 15.69 1.77
N ASN A 43 10.16 14.48 2.24
CA ASN A 43 9.41 13.81 3.29
C ASN A 43 10.08 14.06 4.64
N ASP A 44 9.51 14.95 5.45
CA ASP A 44 9.87 15.05 6.87
C ASP A 44 9.31 13.82 7.61
N ALA A 45 10.17 12.87 7.92
CA ALA A 45 9.82 11.64 8.62
C ALA A 45 10.46 11.60 10.00
N TYR A 46 9.69 11.12 11.00
CA TYR A 46 10.22 10.91 12.35
C TYR A 46 9.58 9.71 13.04
N CYS A 47 10.30 9.14 13.99
CA CYS A 47 9.81 8.07 14.85
C CYS A 47 9.07 8.67 16.04
N VAL A 48 7.86 8.19 16.33
CA VAL A 48 7.07 8.64 17.47
C VAL A 48 7.44 7.79 18.68
N THR A 49 8.32 8.29 19.50
CA THR A 49 8.79 7.63 20.73
C THR A 49 9.55 8.57 21.63
N SER A 50 9.46 8.35 22.94
CA SER A 50 10.32 8.95 23.97
C SER A 50 11.62 8.17 24.20
N ASP A 51 11.74 6.93 23.69
CA ASP A 51 12.90 6.04 23.82
C ASP A 51 13.58 5.79 22.47
N PRO A 52 14.61 6.57 22.05
CA PRO A 52 15.36 6.33 20.82
C PRO A 52 16.03 4.95 20.77
N GLU A 53 16.34 4.33 21.91
CA GLU A 53 16.94 3.00 21.98
C GLU A 53 15.98 1.91 21.45
N ARG A 54 14.69 2.12 21.57
CA ARG A 54 13.64 1.26 20.96
C ARG A 54 13.80 1.18 19.44
N VAL A 55 13.98 2.33 18.81
CA VAL A 55 14.19 2.44 17.35
C VAL A 55 15.49 1.71 16.98
N ARG A 56 16.57 1.92 17.73
CA ARG A 56 17.83 1.26 17.48
C ARG A 56 17.72 -0.27 17.60
N ARG A 57 17.06 -0.77 18.66
CA ARG A 57 16.82 -2.22 18.83
C ARG A 57 16.04 -2.83 17.68
N ALA A 58 14.98 -2.17 17.23
CA ALA A 58 14.17 -2.63 16.11
C ALA A 58 14.95 -2.64 14.78
N MET A 59 15.81 -1.63 14.56
CA MET A 59 16.66 -1.56 13.36
C MET A 59 17.77 -2.62 13.36
N GLU A 60 18.40 -2.89 14.50
CA GLU A 60 19.48 -3.88 14.63
C GLU A 60 18.99 -5.32 14.44
N SER A 61 17.80 -5.63 14.96
CA SER A 61 17.22 -6.99 14.95
C SER A 61 16.36 -7.25 13.72
N GLY A 62 15.88 -6.21 13.07
CA GLY A 62 14.97 -6.32 11.94
C GLY A 62 15.67 -6.70 10.65
N GLY A 63 15.04 -7.58 9.86
CA GLY A 63 15.51 -7.97 8.53
C GLY A 63 15.46 -6.88 7.45
N ASN A 64 15.33 -5.61 7.86
CA ASN A 64 15.26 -4.44 6.99
C ASN A 64 16.66 -3.85 6.76
N ALA A 65 17.60 -4.67 6.29
CA ALA A 65 19.00 -4.29 6.10
C ALA A 65 19.23 -3.09 5.17
N TRP A 66 18.26 -2.77 4.32
CA TRP A 66 18.27 -1.61 3.41
C TRP A 66 18.03 -0.26 4.11
N LEU A 67 17.56 -0.27 5.37
CA LEU A 67 17.40 0.93 6.20
C LEU A 67 18.59 1.22 7.12
N LYS A 68 19.63 0.43 7.05
CA LYS A 68 20.86 0.67 7.82
C LYS A 68 21.50 1.98 7.37
N GLY A 69 21.29 3.04 8.16
CA GLY A 69 21.87 4.35 7.95
C GLY A 69 20.88 5.53 7.94
N GLU A 70 19.58 5.30 7.89
CA GLU A 70 18.60 6.37 8.02
C GLU A 70 18.16 6.51 9.49
N GLU A 71 18.92 7.27 10.27
CA GLU A 71 18.47 7.73 11.60
C GLU A 71 17.38 8.78 11.41
N ALA A 72 16.11 8.36 11.45
CA ALA A 72 15.02 9.32 11.55
C ALA A 72 15.01 9.95 12.96
N PRO A 73 14.78 11.26 13.08
CA PRO A 73 14.66 11.91 14.37
C PRO A 73 13.54 11.28 15.20
N CYS A 74 13.72 11.19 16.50
CA CYS A 74 12.69 10.73 17.43
C CYS A 74 11.98 11.93 18.04
N ARG A 75 10.65 11.88 18.12
CA ARG A 75 9.80 12.86 18.78
C ARG A 75 8.81 12.14 19.68
N PRO A 76 8.52 12.64 20.91
CA PRO A 76 7.61 11.96 21.82
C PRO A 76 6.13 12.11 21.43
N VAL A 77 5.81 12.95 20.44
CA VAL A 77 4.44 13.26 20.03
C VAL A 77 4.31 13.33 18.52
N VAL A 78 3.13 13.00 18.01
CA VAL A 78 2.69 13.37 16.67
C VAL A 78 2.30 14.84 16.72
N ASP A 79 2.87 15.67 15.86
CA ASP A 79 2.53 17.10 15.81
C ASP A 79 1.19 17.36 15.08
N ASP A 80 0.72 18.61 15.11
CA ASP A 80 -0.60 18.99 14.59
C ASP A 80 -0.72 18.94 13.05
N ALA A 81 0.38 18.70 12.33
CA ALA A 81 0.33 18.65 10.88
C ALA A 81 -0.32 17.36 10.39
N PRO A 82 -1.03 17.38 9.23
CA PRO A 82 -1.66 16.19 8.67
C PRO A 82 -0.64 15.10 8.35
N VAL A 83 -0.91 13.87 8.80
CA VAL A 83 -0.12 12.67 8.49
C VAL A 83 -0.85 11.86 7.42
N TYR A 84 -0.22 11.69 6.27
CA TYR A 84 -0.79 10.93 5.14
C TYR A 84 -0.20 9.53 4.99
N LYS A 85 0.90 9.25 5.68
CA LYS A 85 1.52 7.95 5.71
C LYS A 85 2.15 7.70 7.07
N ALA A 86 1.92 6.52 7.62
CA ALA A 86 2.63 6.04 8.80
C ALA A 86 2.96 4.54 8.63
N ASN A 87 4.01 4.11 9.31
CA ASN A 87 4.40 2.70 9.34
C ASN A 87 4.69 2.26 10.78
N ILE A 88 4.34 1.03 11.11
CA ILE A 88 4.85 0.34 12.30
C ILE A 88 6.05 -0.50 11.87
N TRP A 89 7.19 -0.25 12.47
CA TRP A 89 8.44 -0.99 12.28
C TRP A 89 8.70 -1.89 13.47
N SER A 90 9.17 -3.11 13.21
CA SER A 90 9.36 -4.10 14.28
C SER A 90 10.51 -5.07 13.97
N ALA A 91 11.11 -5.59 15.05
CA ALA A 91 12.02 -6.74 15.00
C ALA A 91 11.29 -8.10 14.98
N ARG A 92 9.98 -8.10 15.25
CA ARG A 92 9.14 -9.30 15.42
C ARG A 92 8.94 -10.08 14.12
N SER A 93 8.60 -11.34 14.24
CA SER A 93 8.18 -12.18 13.11
C SER A 93 6.83 -11.71 12.53
N ARG A 94 6.48 -12.17 11.34
CA ARG A 94 5.16 -11.85 10.74
C ARG A 94 4.00 -12.42 11.54
N GLU A 95 4.18 -13.58 12.15
CA GLU A 95 3.18 -14.24 13.01
C GLU A 95 2.90 -13.37 14.23
N GLU A 96 3.94 -12.94 14.95
CA GLU A 96 3.80 -12.03 16.10
C GLU A 96 3.21 -10.67 15.71
N LEU A 97 3.56 -10.17 14.52
CA LEU A 97 2.95 -8.96 13.96
C LEU A 97 1.47 -9.16 13.61
N ALA A 98 1.07 -10.32 13.11
CA ALA A 98 -0.34 -10.62 12.86
C ALA A 98 -1.15 -10.61 14.16
N GLU A 99 -0.61 -11.18 15.25
CA GLU A 99 -1.23 -11.11 16.58
C GLU A 99 -1.29 -9.66 17.12
N LEU A 100 -0.23 -8.88 16.90
CA LEU A 100 -0.21 -7.46 17.27
C LEU A 100 -1.29 -6.68 16.52
N ARG A 101 -1.48 -6.94 15.24
CA ARG A 101 -2.52 -6.30 14.41
C ARG A 101 -3.92 -6.49 15.01
N GLU A 102 -4.27 -7.70 15.42
CA GLU A 102 -5.58 -7.98 16.02
C GLU A 102 -5.79 -7.21 17.34
N ARG A 103 -4.73 -7.08 18.15
CA ARG A 103 -4.80 -6.30 19.39
C ARG A 103 -4.90 -4.80 19.11
N VAL A 104 -4.13 -4.28 18.16
CA VAL A 104 -4.22 -2.87 17.75
C VAL A 104 -5.60 -2.55 17.19
N ALA A 105 -6.20 -3.43 16.40
CA ALA A 105 -7.55 -3.22 15.85
C ALA A 105 -8.62 -3.10 16.94
N ALA A 106 -8.43 -3.74 18.09
CA ALA A 106 -9.32 -3.62 19.25
C ALA A 106 -9.08 -2.31 20.04
N GLU A 107 -7.82 -1.86 20.15
CA GLU A 107 -7.43 -0.70 20.97
C GLU A 107 -7.57 0.62 20.21
N VAL A 108 -7.25 0.63 18.90
CA VAL A 108 -7.31 1.81 18.04
C VAL A 108 -8.10 1.50 16.77
N PRO A 109 -9.42 1.33 16.87
CA PRO A 109 -10.26 0.89 15.74
C PRO A 109 -10.36 1.89 14.60
N GLU A 110 -9.90 3.12 14.77
CA GLU A 110 -9.81 4.15 13.73
C GLU A 110 -8.69 3.88 12.72
N LEU A 111 -7.77 2.97 13.06
CA LEU A 111 -6.61 2.64 12.23
C LEU A 111 -6.65 1.19 11.75
N SER A 112 -6.27 0.98 10.51
CA SER A 112 -6.04 -0.33 9.91
C SER A 112 -4.55 -0.57 9.68
N LEU A 113 -4.08 -1.77 10.03
CA LEU A 113 -2.70 -2.20 9.80
C LEU A 113 -2.65 -3.18 8.63
N VAL A 114 -1.91 -2.83 7.60
CA VAL A 114 -1.81 -3.62 6.37
C VAL A 114 -0.36 -3.99 6.10
N PHE A 115 -0.07 -5.26 5.85
CA PHE A 115 1.24 -5.66 5.34
C PHE A 115 1.40 -5.16 3.90
N PRO A 116 2.44 -4.36 3.58
CA PRO A 116 2.63 -3.88 2.21
C PRO A 116 3.02 -5.01 1.24
N ASN A 117 3.70 -6.04 1.74
CA ASN A 117 4.04 -7.24 0.99
C ASN A 117 4.44 -8.39 1.95
N ASN A 118 4.73 -9.57 1.40
CA ASN A 118 5.09 -10.76 2.19
C ASN A 118 6.57 -10.83 2.64
N ARG A 119 7.39 -9.85 2.28
CA ARG A 119 8.86 -9.86 2.53
C ARG A 119 9.28 -9.00 3.70
N VAL A 120 8.48 -7.98 4.04
CA VAL A 120 8.84 -7.01 5.08
C VAL A 120 8.12 -7.27 6.40
N ARG A 121 8.78 -6.88 7.50
CA ARG A 121 8.25 -6.93 8.86
C ARG A 121 7.87 -5.53 9.31
N LEU A 122 6.86 -4.98 8.65
CA LEU A 122 6.28 -3.70 8.98
C LEU A 122 4.81 -3.67 8.57
N PHE A 123 4.06 -2.74 9.10
CA PHE A 123 2.73 -2.41 8.63
C PHE A 123 2.70 -1.01 8.02
N ASP A 124 1.95 -0.85 6.95
CA ASP A 124 1.36 0.44 6.60
C ASP A 124 0.19 0.71 7.56
N VAL A 125 0.13 1.92 8.09
CA VAL A 125 -0.95 2.39 8.96
C VAL A 125 -1.86 3.29 8.14
N LEU A 126 -3.12 2.91 8.05
CA LEU A 126 -4.13 3.59 7.24
C LEU A 126 -5.35 3.96 8.10
N PRO A 127 -6.10 5.02 7.76
CA PRO A 127 -7.43 5.22 8.32
C PRO A 127 -8.31 4.01 8.04
N THR A 128 -9.07 3.54 9.02
CA THR A 128 -10.01 2.42 8.82
C THR A 128 -11.01 2.73 7.72
N GLY A 129 -11.22 1.75 6.83
CA GLY A 129 -12.08 1.90 5.65
C GLY A 129 -11.45 2.71 4.51
N TRP A 130 -10.14 2.99 4.58
CA TRP A 130 -9.39 3.63 3.50
C TRP A 130 -8.23 2.74 3.06
N ASP A 131 -8.22 2.38 1.79
CA ASP A 131 -7.23 1.48 1.17
C ASP A 131 -6.97 1.87 -0.29
N LYS A 132 -6.16 1.08 -1.01
CA LYS A 132 -5.87 1.33 -2.42
C LYS A 132 -7.10 1.23 -3.32
N GLY A 133 -8.09 0.41 -2.96
CA GLY A 133 -9.35 0.31 -3.69
C GLY A 133 -10.16 1.59 -3.58
N CYS A 134 -10.36 2.08 -2.36
CA CYS A 134 -11.01 3.37 -2.12
C CYS A 134 -10.31 4.51 -2.85
N ALA A 135 -8.97 4.56 -2.80
CA ALA A 135 -8.18 5.60 -3.46
C ALA A 135 -8.30 5.54 -4.99
N ALA A 136 -8.29 4.34 -5.59
CA ALA A 136 -8.47 4.16 -7.03
C ALA A 136 -9.86 4.62 -7.49
N LEU A 137 -10.91 4.27 -6.76
CA LEU A 137 -12.29 4.69 -7.07
C LEU A 137 -12.49 6.20 -6.88
N GLU A 138 -11.91 6.80 -5.84
CA GLU A 138 -11.95 8.26 -5.64
C GLU A 138 -11.24 9.00 -6.78
N LEU A 139 -10.07 8.53 -7.20
CA LEU A 139 -9.36 9.10 -8.34
C LEU A 139 -10.18 8.98 -9.63
N ALA A 140 -10.75 7.81 -9.90
CA ALA A 140 -11.63 7.60 -11.06
C ALA A 140 -12.79 8.60 -11.05
N ARG A 141 -13.49 8.72 -9.91
CA ARG A 141 -14.59 9.67 -9.73
C ARG A 141 -14.17 11.12 -9.97
N ALA A 142 -13.04 11.54 -9.44
CA ALA A 142 -12.52 12.89 -9.60
C ALA A 142 -12.14 13.22 -11.05
N LEU A 143 -11.75 12.19 -11.82
CA LEU A 143 -11.46 12.30 -13.26
C LEU A 143 -12.72 12.14 -14.14
N GLY A 144 -13.89 11.90 -13.55
CA GLY A 144 -15.14 11.67 -14.28
C GLY A 144 -15.21 10.32 -14.97
N LEU A 145 -14.43 9.34 -14.50
CA LEU A 145 -14.36 7.98 -15.03
C LEU A 145 -15.22 7.02 -14.21
N THR A 146 -15.76 6.01 -14.88
CA THR A 146 -16.37 4.83 -14.23
C THR A 146 -15.30 3.80 -13.90
N PRO A 147 -15.54 2.85 -12.97
CA PRO A 147 -14.59 1.78 -12.67
C PRO A 147 -14.22 0.91 -13.89
N ASP A 148 -15.13 0.75 -14.86
CA ASP A 148 -14.90 0.00 -16.10
C ASP A 148 -13.91 0.69 -17.06
N GLU A 149 -13.68 1.99 -16.89
CA GLU A 149 -12.74 2.79 -17.67
C GLU A 149 -11.35 2.88 -17.03
N VAL A 150 -11.16 2.20 -15.89
CA VAL A 150 -9.90 2.18 -15.13
C VAL A 150 -9.27 0.79 -15.21
N ALA A 151 -7.95 0.72 -15.36
CA ALA A 151 -7.17 -0.50 -15.18
C ALA A 151 -6.22 -0.33 -13.99
N VAL A 152 -6.11 -1.38 -13.17
CA VAL A 152 -5.23 -1.42 -12.00
C VAL A 152 -4.28 -2.61 -12.09
N PHE A 153 -3.06 -2.44 -11.57
CA PHE A 153 -2.02 -3.45 -11.57
C PHE A 153 -1.57 -3.72 -10.14
N GLY A 154 -1.43 -4.99 -9.77
CA GLY A 154 -1.06 -5.37 -8.41
C GLY A 154 -0.19 -6.63 -8.34
N ASP A 155 0.52 -6.77 -7.21
CA ASP A 155 1.40 -7.92 -6.94
C ASP A 155 1.31 -8.44 -5.50
N SER A 156 0.76 -7.65 -4.56
CA SER A 156 0.86 -7.93 -3.12
C SER A 156 -0.47 -7.71 -2.37
N ASP A 157 -0.52 -8.14 -1.10
CA ASP A 157 -1.73 -8.14 -0.28
C ASP A 157 -2.39 -6.75 -0.17
N ASN A 158 -1.60 -5.68 -0.13
CA ASN A 158 -2.12 -4.33 -0.07
C ASN A 158 -2.76 -3.84 -1.37
N ASP A 159 -2.63 -4.60 -2.48
CA ASP A 159 -3.28 -4.33 -3.76
C ASP A 159 -4.65 -5.02 -3.88
N LEU A 160 -4.92 -6.05 -3.05
CA LEU A 160 -6.17 -6.81 -3.11
C LEU A 160 -7.43 -5.93 -3.11
N PRO A 161 -7.56 -4.91 -2.24
CA PRO A 161 -8.73 -4.04 -2.28
C PRO A 161 -8.92 -3.31 -3.62
N MET A 162 -7.82 -2.96 -4.29
CA MET A 162 -7.86 -2.31 -5.60
C MET A 162 -8.20 -3.32 -6.71
N ILE A 163 -7.65 -4.54 -6.62
CA ILE A 163 -7.94 -5.64 -7.53
C ILE A 163 -9.42 -6.04 -7.47
N ASP A 164 -10.00 -6.07 -6.27
CA ASP A 164 -11.41 -6.41 -6.06
C ASP A 164 -12.37 -5.28 -6.48
N ALA A 165 -11.95 -4.02 -6.31
CA ALA A 165 -12.79 -2.85 -6.57
C ALA A 165 -12.89 -2.46 -8.05
N VAL A 166 -11.90 -2.81 -8.87
CA VAL A 166 -11.80 -2.38 -10.27
C VAL A 166 -11.92 -3.57 -11.22
N PRO A 167 -12.92 -3.58 -12.13
CA PRO A 167 -13.16 -4.72 -13.03
C PRO A 167 -11.98 -5.07 -13.95
N ASN A 168 -11.19 -4.08 -14.38
CA ASN A 168 -10.00 -4.31 -15.20
C ASN A 168 -8.74 -4.44 -14.33
N SER A 169 -8.76 -5.41 -13.42
CA SER A 169 -7.65 -5.73 -12.53
C SER A 169 -6.65 -6.69 -13.19
N VAL A 170 -5.37 -6.40 -13.02
CA VAL A 170 -4.25 -7.08 -13.69
C VAL A 170 -3.21 -7.52 -12.67
N ALA A 171 -2.92 -8.81 -12.61
CA ALA A 171 -1.81 -9.36 -11.84
C ALA A 171 -0.56 -9.51 -12.70
N VAL A 172 0.61 -9.15 -12.15
CA VAL A 172 1.90 -9.48 -12.74
C VAL A 172 2.28 -10.92 -12.42
N ALA A 173 3.12 -11.57 -13.24
CA ALA A 173 3.47 -12.99 -13.07
C ALA A 173 4.20 -13.30 -11.74
N ASN A 174 4.81 -12.32 -11.11
CA ASN A 174 5.43 -12.45 -9.79
C ASN A 174 4.51 -12.01 -8.63
N ALA A 175 3.22 -11.82 -8.87
CA ALA A 175 2.24 -11.53 -7.85
C ALA A 175 2.08 -12.74 -6.89
N ASN A 176 1.63 -12.46 -5.67
CA ASN A 176 1.28 -13.52 -4.73
C ASN A 176 0.02 -14.28 -5.19
N GLU A 177 -0.22 -15.44 -4.57
CA GLU A 177 -1.32 -16.33 -4.95
C GLU A 177 -2.70 -15.65 -4.83
N ALA A 178 -2.90 -14.84 -3.78
CA ALA A 178 -4.18 -14.18 -3.54
C ALA A 178 -4.49 -13.14 -4.64
N VAL A 179 -3.51 -12.30 -5.00
CA VAL A 179 -3.66 -11.33 -6.09
C VAL A 179 -3.82 -12.03 -7.44
N THR A 180 -3.04 -13.09 -7.68
CA THR A 180 -3.16 -13.89 -8.91
C THR A 180 -4.55 -14.51 -9.04
N ALA A 181 -5.14 -14.99 -7.94
CA ALA A 181 -6.46 -15.60 -7.96
C ALA A 181 -7.60 -14.58 -8.12
N ALA A 182 -7.44 -13.37 -7.58
CA ALA A 182 -8.46 -12.32 -7.60
C ALA A 182 -8.46 -11.49 -8.91
N ALA A 183 -7.29 -11.30 -9.53
CA ALA A 183 -7.18 -10.47 -10.71
C ALA A 183 -7.84 -11.10 -11.94
N ARG A 184 -8.53 -10.27 -12.70
CA ARG A 184 -9.19 -10.70 -13.94
C ARG A 184 -8.20 -11.03 -15.06
N TRP A 185 -7.10 -10.28 -15.17
CA TRP A 185 -6.12 -10.38 -16.24
C TRP A 185 -4.71 -10.63 -15.69
N HIS A 186 -3.87 -11.22 -16.52
CA HIS A 186 -2.50 -11.57 -16.14
C HIS A 186 -1.52 -11.15 -17.22
N ILE A 187 -0.35 -10.64 -16.79
CA ILE A 187 0.74 -10.22 -17.67
C ILE A 187 2.07 -10.85 -17.21
N GLY A 188 3.15 -10.60 -17.93
CA GLY A 188 4.50 -11.04 -17.56
C GLY A 188 4.98 -10.47 -16.24
N ALA A 189 6.20 -10.83 -15.84
CA ALA A 189 6.77 -10.36 -14.58
C ALA A 189 7.09 -8.85 -14.60
N ALA A 190 6.95 -8.19 -13.46
CA ALA A 190 7.25 -6.77 -13.32
C ALA A 190 8.72 -6.45 -13.70
N ALA A 191 9.66 -7.35 -13.40
CA ALA A 191 11.07 -7.20 -13.76
C ALA A 191 11.35 -7.24 -15.26
N ASP A 192 10.40 -7.72 -16.08
CA ASP A 192 10.48 -7.80 -17.53
C ASP A 192 9.72 -6.65 -18.23
N ASP A 193 9.52 -5.53 -17.53
CA ASP A 193 8.78 -4.36 -18.00
C ASP A 193 7.33 -4.66 -18.47
N ALA A 194 6.71 -5.71 -17.95
CA ALA A 194 5.39 -6.18 -18.40
C ALA A 194 4.30 -5.13 -18.20
N VAL A 195 4.36 -4.34 -17.12
CA VAL A 195 3.41 -3.24 -16.88
C VAL A 195 3.55 -2.15 -17.95
N ALA A 196 4.78 -1.74 -18.28
CA ALA A 196 5.03 -0.77 -19.35
C ALA A 196 4.51 -1.29 -20.71
N GLY A 197 4.75 -2.58 -21.00
CA GLY A 197 4.21 -3.23 -22.19
C GLY A 197 2.67 -3.24 -22.25
N ALA A 198 2.02 -3.51 -21.12
CA ALA A 198 0.56 -3.46 -21.01
C ALA A 198 0.01 -2.05 -21.22
N LEU A 199 0.63 -1.02 -20.61
CA LEU A 199 0.25 0.38 -20.79
C LEU A 199 0.40 0.83 -22.26
N HIS A 200 1.46 0.42 -22.95
CA HIS A 200 1.62 0.69 -24.37
C HIS A 200 0.51 0.05 -25.21
N GLN A 201 0.10 -1.19 -24.90
CA GLN A 201 -1.02 -1.84 -25.60
C GLN A 201 -2.34 -1.11 -25.33
N ILE A 202 -2.63 -0.74 -24.09
CA ILE A 202 -3.83 0.05 -23.73
C ILE A 202 -3.85 1.36 -24.54
N ALA A 203 -2.76 2.11 -24.55
CA ALA A 203 -2.67 3.38 -25.26
C ALA A 203 -2.85 3.22 -26.79
N ALA A 204 -2.26 2.18 -27.38
CA ALA A 204 -2.40 1.90 -28.81
C ALA A 204 -3.85 1.49 -29.18
N CYS A 205 -4.48 0.68 -28.36
CA CYS A 205 -5.85 0.20 -28.57
C CYS A 205 -6.90 1.29 -28.30
N ALA A 206 -6.64 2.24 -27.43
CA ALA A 206 -7.55 3.36 -27.15
C ALA A 206 -7.88 4.19 -28.40
N ALA A 207 -6.94 4.31 -29.35
CA ALA A 207 -7.14 5.04 -30.60
C ALA A 207 -8.00 4.26 -31.62
N THR A 208 -8.04 2.93 -31.54
CA THR A 208 -8.75 2.04 -32.48
C THR A 208 -10.04 1.46 -31.92
N GLY A 209 -10.26 1.56 -30.61
CA GLY A 209 -11.36 0.91 -29.90
C GLY A 209 -11.18 -0.60 -29.78
N GLU A 210 -9.99 -1.13 -30.09
CA GLU A 210 -9.68 -2.54 -29.90
C GLU A 210 -9.33 -2.84 -28.43
N MET A 211 -9.44 -4.11 -28.05
CA MET A 211 -9.03 -4.56 -26.72
C MET A 211 -7.55 -4.98 -26.73
N PRO A 212 -6.75 -4.59 -25.71
CA PRO A 212 -5.37 -5.04 -25.55
C PRO A 212 -5.27 -6.57 -25.57
N SER A 213 -4.20 -7.12 -26.14
CA SER A 213 -4.10 -8.58 -26.33
C SER A 213 -4.14 -9.37 -25.02
N PHE A 214 -3.61 -8.83 -23.93
CA PHE A 214 -3.64 -9.49 -22.61
C PHE A 214 -5.04 -9.47 -21.96
N MET A 215 -5.97 -8.65 -22.44
CA MET A 215 -7.37 -8.57 -22.00
C MET A 215 -8.30 -9.39 -22.90
N ARG A 216 -7.80 -10.13 -23.88
CA ARG A 216 -8.61 -11.01 -24.73
C ARG A 216 -8.72 -12.38 -24.09
N GLN A 217 -9.95 -12.86 -23.95
CA GLN A 217 -10.19 -14.25 -23.53
C GLN A 217 -10.17 -15.15 -24.77
N MET A 218 -9.24 -16.09 -24.77
CA MET A 218 -9.14 -17.10 -25.85
C MET A 218 -9.70 -18.44 -25.37
N ASP A 219 -10.49 -19.10 -26.21
CA ASP A 219 -10.88 -20.48 -25.93
C ASP A 219 -9.74 -21.48 -26.21
N ALA A 220 -10.00 -22.78 -25.96
CA ALA A 220 -9.03 -23.84 -26.17
C ALA A 220 -8.61 -24.02 -27.65
N THR A 221 -9.32 -23.39 -28.59
CA THR A 221 -9.02 -23.41 -30.04
C THR A 221 -8.28 -22.15 -30.50
N GLY A 222 -8.06 -21.16 -29.59
CA GLY A 222 -7.45 -19.89 -29.91
C GLY A 222 -8.44 -18.87 -30.50
N PHE A 223 -9.74 -19.09 -30.32
CA PHE A 223 -10.77 -18.12 -30.70
C PHE A 223 -10.99 -17.10 -29.56
N ASP A 224 -11.08 -15.82 -29.94
CA ASP A 224 -11.34 -14.73 -28.98
C ASP A 224 -12.82 -14.74 -28.55
N VAL A 225 -13.08 -15.09 -27.29
CA VAL A 225 -14.41 -15.16 -26.68
C VAL A 225 -14.72 -13.99 -25.75
N THR A 226 -13.97 -12.90 -25.83
CA THR A 226 -14.10 -11.74 -24.93
C THR A 226 -15.49 -11.09 -25.00
N ASN A 227 -16.18 -11.19 -26.12
CA ASN A 227 -17.48 -10.57 -26.40
C ASN A 227 -18.60 -11.58 -26.71
N VAL A 228 -18.51 -12.81 -26.27
CA VAL A 228 -19.54 -13.84 -26.46
C VAL A 228 -20.46 -13.96 -25.23
#